data_43cc482994fc7a318bbb74a0b8d0b2a8
#
_entry.id   43cc482994fc7a318bbb74a0b8d0b2a8
#
_cell.length_a   1.000
_cell.length_b   1.000
_cell.length_c   1.000
_cell.angle_alpha   90.00
_cell.angle_beta   90.00
_cell.angle_gamma   90.00
#
_symmetry.space_group_name_H-M   'P 1'
#
loop_
_entity.id
_entity.type
_entity.pdbx_description
1 polymer ?
#
loop_
_entity_poly.entity_id
_entity_poly.type
_entity_poly.pdbx_seq_one_letter_code
_entity_poly.pdbx_strand_id
1 'polypeptide(L)'
;MHLSQQINYAPIAQIANPIMHIASPFTGKAHPASQHPEALFSSGMLGPGVCVKLNSAMMLAPCPAKVEKISQHGCEFVLRTKSGLLLLLHLLIPAEYRRTEHLIQHSYGKKHVAMGDILCYFDVPSDVDVLGTLLLLNADKLGPCYYPLNQVTAGKDPLITLSRACNL
;
A
#
# COMPACT_ATOMS: atom_id res chain seq x y z
N MET A 1 -10.30 -23.64 -6.30
CA MET A 1 -9.00 -23.17 -5.81
C MET A 1 -8.73 -21.81 -6.42
N HIS A 2 -9.00 -20.74 -5.68
CA HIS A 2 -8.58 -19.42 -6.14
C HIS A 2 -7.08 -19.31 -5.92
N LEU A 3 -6.33 -19.37 -7.00
CA LEU A 3 -4.93 -18.97 -6.96
C LEU A 3 -4.93 -17.49 -6.57
N SER A 4 -4.38 -17.20 -5.42
CA SER A 4 -4.21 -15.81 -4.99
C SER A 4 -3.40 -15.08 -6.06
N GLN A 5 -3.96 -13.99 -6.56
CA GLN A 5 -3.26 -13.16 -7.55
C GLN A 5 -1.97 -12.64 -6.91
N GLN A 6 -0.85 -13.04 -7.43
CA GLN A 6 0.45 -12.56 -6.96
C GLN A 6 0.87 -11.33 -7.74
N ILE A 7 1.58 -10.44 -7.06
CA ILE A 7 2.18 -9.30 -7.70
C ILE A 7 3.65 -9.62 -8.03
N ASN A 8 4.07 -9.26 -9.24
CA ASN A 8 5.44 -9.50 -9.69
C ASN A 8 6.13 -8.19 -10.08
N TYR A 9 7.44 -8.17 -9.94
CA TYR A 9 8.23 -7.07 -10.45
C TYR A 9 8.25 -7.10 -11.99
N ALA A 10 7.97 -5.95 -12.60
CA ALA A 10 8.18 -5.74 -14.03
C ALA A 10 8.41 -4.25 -14.28
N PRO A 11 9.53 -3.88 -14.96
CA PRO A 11 9.75 -2.47 -15.34
C PRO A 11 8.58 -1.94 -16.18
N ILE A 12 8.29 -0.66 -16.04
CA ILE A 12 7.15 -0.03 -16.72
C ILE A 12 7.15 -0.32 -18.23
N ALA A 13 8.32 -0.29 -18.87
CA ALA A 13 8.43 -0.53 -20.31
C ALA A 13 8.06 -1.96 -20.72
N GLN A 14 8.03 -2.89 -19.80
CA GLN A 14 7.71 -4.31 -20.06
C GLN A 14 6.27 -4.68 -19.67
N ILE A 15 5.53 -3.75 -19.05
CA ILE A 15 4.14 -4.00 -18.67
C ILE A 15 3.26 -3.75 -19.88
N ALA A 16 2.57 -4.81 -20.33
CA ALA A 16 1.66 -4.72 -21.47
C ALA A 16 0.34 -4.06 -21.03
N ASN A 17 -0.14 -3.10 -21.82
CA ASN A 17 -1.44 -2.45 -21.66
C ASN A 17 -1.71 -1.95 -20.22
N PRO A 18 -0.84 -1.12 -19.64
CA PRO A 18 -1.10 -0.57 -18.31
C PRO A 18 -2.33 0.34 -18.35
N ILE A 19 -3.22 0.17 -17.36
CA ILE A 19 -4.46 0.94 -17.28
C ILE A 19 -4.51 1.87 -16.07
N MET A 20 -3.70 1.61 -15.05
CA MET A 20 -3.68 2.41 -13.84
C MET A 20 -2.35 2.26 -13.11
N HIS A 21 -1.87 3.37 -12.58
CA HIS A 21 -0.72 3.41 -11.67
C HIS A 21 -1.20 3.92 -10.32
N ILE A 22 -0.89 3.19 -9.25
CA ILE A 22 -1.20 3.60 -7.89
C ILE A 22 0.11 4.08 -7.26
N ALA A 23 0.15 5.36 -6.88
CA ALA A 23 1.34 5.94 -6.27
C ALA A 23 1.66 5.27 -4.93
N SER A 24 2.93 5.24 -4.57
CA SER A 24 3.35 4.69 -3.29
C SER A 24 2.87 5.56 -2.13
N PRO A 25 2.26 4.97 -1.09
CA PRO A 25 2.01 5.68 0.16
C PRO A 25 3.28 5.85 1.00
N PHE A 26 4.34 5.14 0.65
CA PHE A 26 5.55 5.01 1.46
C PHE A 26 6.80 5.37 0.67
N THR A 27 7.83 5.81 1.39
CA THR A 27 9.17 6.01 0.81
C THR A 27 10.11 4.93 1.32
N GLY A 28 10.74 4.20 0.41
CA GLY A 28 11.68 3.14 0.77
C GLY A 28 11.82 2.08 -0.32
N LYS A 29 12.28 0.90 0.12
CA LYS A 29 12.57 -0.23 -0.77
C LYS A 29 11.36 -1.16 -0.88
N ALA A 30 10.94 -1.42 -2.13
CA ALA A 30 9.77 -2.25 -2.42
C ALA A 30 10.12 -3.74 -2.53
N HIS A 31 9.22 -4.57 -1.99
CA HIS A 31 9.27 -6.04 -2.04
C HIS A 31 7.87 -6.57 -2.26
N PRO A 32 7.70 -7.77 -2.85
CA PRO A 32 6.36 -8.38 -2.91
C PRO A 32 5.82 -8.70 -1.51
N ALA A 33 4.49 -8.62 -1.34
CA ALA A 33 3.84 -8.92 -0.05
C ALA A 33 4.08 -10.36 0.42
N SER A 34 4.47 -11.27 -0.46
CA SER A 34 4.87 -12.63 -0.09
C SER A 34 6.03 -12.68 0.92
N GLN A 35 6.80 -11.60 1.03
CA GLN A 35 7.90 -11.47 2.01
C GLN A 35 7.45 -10.87 3.34
N HIS A 36 6.17 -10.54 3.51
CA HIS A 36 5.66 -10.00 4.77
C HIS A 36 5.74 -11.06 5.88
N PRO A 37 6.16 -10.69 7.11
CA PRO A 37 6.28 -11.65 8.21
C PRO A 37 4.94 -12.22 8.70
N GLU A 38 3.83 -11.49 8.51
CA GLU A 38 2.50 -11.96 8.89
C GLU A 38 1.83 -12.75 7.77
N ALA A 39 1.38 -13.97 8.07
CA ALA A 39 0.77 -14.87 7.09
C ALA A 39 -0.50 -14.28 6.44
N LEU A 40 -1.23 -13.43 7.16
CA LEU A 40 -2.42 -12.77 6.63
C LEU A 40 -2.11 -11.95 5.35
N PHE A 41 -0.93 -11.36 5.30
CA PHE A 41 -0.48 -10.56 4.14
C PHE A 41 0.33 -11.40 3.15
N SER A 42 1.23 -12.25 3.65
CA SER A 42 2.14 -13.02 2.79
C SER A 42 1.47 -14.15 2.02
N SER A 43 0.36 -14.68 2.53
CA SER A 43 -0.39 -15.77 1.88
C SER A 43 -1.16 -15.31 0.63
N GLY A 44 -1.38 -14.00 0.47
CA GLY A 44 -2.22 -13.47 -0.60
C GLY A 44 -3.72 -13.59 -0.36
N MET A 45 -4.15 -14.04 0.82
CA MET A 45 -5.58 -14.22 1.15
C MET A 45 -6.39 -12.95 1.03
N LEU A 46 -5.80 -11.81 1.39
CA LEU A 46 -6.47 -10.50 1.32
C LEU A 46 -6.40 -9.88 -0.08
N GLY A 47 -5.47 -10.28 -0.90
CA GLY A 47 -5.26 -9.76 -2.24
C GLY A 47 -3.78 -9.53 -2.56
N PRO A 48 -3.48 -9.13 -3.81
CA PRO A 48 -2.12 -8.83 -4.22
C PRO A 48 -1.62 -7.54 -3.56
N GLY A 49 -0.33 -7.49 -3.25
CA GLY A 49 0.24 -6.32 -2.61
C GLY A 49 1.75 -6.23 -2.65
N VAL A 50 2.23 -5.08 -2.22
CA VAL A 50 3.64 -4.73 -2.15
C VAL A 50 3.97 -4.22 -0.77
N CYS A 51 5.09 -4.67 -0.24
CA CYS A 51 5.67 -4.17 1.00
C CYS A 51 6.76 -3.16 0.68
N VAL A 52 6.89 -2.15 1.52
CA VAL A 52 7.97 -1.16 1.44
C VAL A 52 8.66 -1.10 2.80
N LYS A 53 9.96 -1.37 2.81
CA LYS A 53 10.78 -1.10 3.98
C LYS A 53 11.05 0.40 4.03
N LEU A 54 10.42 1.09 5.00
CA LEU A 54 10.41 2.54 5.05
C LEU A 54 11.78 3.12 5.45
N ASN A 55 12.14 4.21 4.77
CA ASN A 55 13.23 5.09 5.19
C ASN A 55 12.74 6.51 5.47
N SER A 56 11.42 6.71 5.57
CA SER A 56 10.74 7.95 5.90
C SER A 56 9.61 7.66 6.88
N ALA A 57 9.34 8.58 7.77
CA ALA A 57 8.40 8.42 8.88
C ALA A 57 6.96 8.82 8.52
N MET A 58 6.58 8.76 7.26
CA MET A 58 5.26 9.20 6.79
C MET A 58 4.57 8.17 5.92
N MET A 59 3.22 8.17 6.02
CA MET A 59 2.34 7.49 5.07
C MET A 59 1.43 8.53 4.42
N LEU A 60 1.44 8.57 3.09
CA LEU A 60 0.65 9.51 2.29
C LEU A 60 -0.50 8.79 1.56
N ALA A 61 -1.59 9.52 1.30
CA ALA A 61 -2.67 9.01 0.46
C ALA A 61 -2.16 8.83 -0.99
N PRO A 62 -2.31 7.62 -1.56
CA PRO A 62 -1.78 7.32 -2.89
C PRO A 62 -2.64 7.86 -4.03
N CYS A 63 -3.87 8.24 -3.74
CA CYS A 63 -4.84 8.75 -4.72
C CYS A 63 -5.99 9.43 -3.99
N PRO A 64 -6.83 10.20 -4.70
CA PRO A 64 -8.08 10.67 -4.12
C PRO A 64 -8.95 9.46 -3.74
N ALA A 65 -9.45 9.44 -2.50
CA ALA A 65 -10.22 8.30 -2.01
C ALA A 65 -11.11 8.69 -0.85
N LYS A 66 -12.11 7.83 -0.61
CA LYS A 66 -12.92 7.86 0.60
C LYS A 66 -12.28 6.99 1.67
N VAL A 67 -12.19 7.48 2.88
CA VAL A 67 -11.69 6.70 4.02
C VAL A 67 -12.83 5.82 4.53
N GLU A 68 -12.74 4.51 4.29
CA GLU A 68 -13.73 3.54 4.73
C GLU A 68 -13.50 3.12 6.17
N LYS A 69 -12.24 2.99 6.58
CA LYS A 69 -11.89 2.49 7.91
C LYS A 69 -10.49 2.95 8.30
N ILE A 70 -10.34 3.25 9.57
CA ILE A 70 -9.04 3.45 10.23
C ILE A 70 -9.02 2.52 11.44
N SER A 71 -7.97 1.73 11.58
CA SER A 71 -7.84 0.77 12.68
C SER A 71 -6.40 0.68 13.17
N GLN A 72 -6.17 -0.14 14.20
CA GLN A 72 -4.85 -0.36 14.80
C GLN A 72 -4.14 0.94 15.19
N HIS A 73 -4.87 1.84 15.86
CA HIS A 73 -4.36 3.14 16.33
C HIS A 73 -3.79 4.02 15.20
N GLY A 74 -4.33 3.88 13.97
CA GLY A 74 -3.87 4.64 12.81
C GLY A 74 -2.77 3.97 12.00
N CYS A 75 -2.45 2.72 12.30
CA CYS A 75 -1.52 1.93 11.49
C CYS A 75 -2.17 1.28 10.28
N GLU A 76 -3.50 1.31 10.20
CA GLU A 76 -4.23 0.66 9.10
C GLU A 76 -5.34 1.55 8.57
N PHE A 77 -5.35 1.73 7.26
CA PHE A 77 -6.38 2.48 6.54
C PHE A 77 -6.97 1.61 5.44
N VAL A 78 -8.28 1.66 5.29
CA VAL A 78 -8.96 1.15 4.09
C VAL A 78 -9.52 2.33 3.33
N LEU A 79 -9.08 2.49 2.08
CA LEU A 79 -9.47 3.58 1.20
C LEU A 79 -10.25 3.03 -0.01
N ARG A 80 -11.30 3.74 -0.40
CA ARG A 80 -12.07 3.43 -1.61
C ARG A 80 -11.85 4.51 -2.64
N THR A 81 -11.36 4.14 -3.82
CA THR A 81 -11.21 5.05 -4.95
C THR A 81 -12.55 5.32 -5.62
N LYS A 82 -12.63 6.34 -6.49
CA LYS A 82 -13.83 6.64 -7.28
C LYS A 82 -14.26 5.48 -8.18
N SER A 83 -13.29 4.69 -8.65
CA SER A 83 -13.56 3.50 -9.48
C SER A 83 -14.03 2.29 -8.66
N GLY A 84 -14.10 2.40 -7.34
CA GLY A 84 -14.53 1.32 -6.44
C GLY A 84 -13.40 0.40 -5.97
N LEU A 85 -12.15 0.70 -6.31
CA LEU A 85 -11.01 -0.09 -5.87
C LEU A 85 -10.78 0.12 -4.37
N LEU A 86 -10.61 -0.96 -3.62
CA LEU A 86 -10.33 -0.92 -2.19
C LEU A 86 -8.84 -1.14 -1.94
N LEU A 87 -8.23 -0.17 -1.29
CA LEU A 87 -6.82 -0.19 -0.92
C LEU A 87 -6.68 -0.37 0.59
N LEU A 88 -5.91 -1.36 1.01
CA LEU A 88 -5.50 -1.52 2.40
C LEU A 88 -4.07 -1.01 2.55
N LEU A 89 -3.89 0.00 3.40
CA LEU A 89 -2.60 0.54 3.78
C LEU A 89 -2.31 0.14 5.20
N HIS A 90 -1.17 -0.49 5.45
CA HIS A 90 -0.81 -1.01 6.77
C HIS A 90 0.63 -0.64 7.12
N LEU A 91 0.85 -0.26 8.38
CA LEU A 91 2.18 -0.05 8.95
C LEU A 91 2.44 -1.10 10.01
N LEU A 92 3.47 -1.92 9.79
CA LEU A 92 3.96 -2.82 10.81
C LEU A 92 5.06 -2.10 11.59
N ILE A 93 4.69 -1.61 12.76
CA ILE A 93 5.56 -0.93 13.71
C ILE A 93 5.73 -1.84 14.92
N PRO A 94 6.95 -1.99 15.50
CA PRO A 94 7.11 -2.78 16.71
C PRO A 94 6.15 -2.34 17.83
N ALA A 95 5.62 -3.30 18.59
CA ALA A 95 4.54 -3.07 19.55
C ALA A 95 4.83 -1.94 20.57
N GLU A 96 6.09 -1.79 20.96
CA GLU A 96 6.54 -0.73 21.87
C GLU A 96 6.34 0.70 21.34
N TYR A 97 6.24 0.86 20.02
CA TYR A 97 6.06 2.16 19.35
C TYR A 97 4.64 2.37 18.83
N ARG A 98 3.69 1.46 19.09
CA ARG A 98 2.30 1.57 18.61
C ARG A 98 1.43 2.46 19.51
N ARG A 99 2.00 3.17 20.44
CA ARG A 99 1.28 4.07 21.36
C ARG A 99 0.96 5.38 20.64
N THR A 100 -0.13 6.01 21.07
CA THR A 100 -0.61 7.28 20.49
C THR A 100 0.41 8.41 20.56
N GLU A 101 1.34 8.38 21.50
CA GLU A 101 2.44 9.35 21.62
C GLU A 101 3.45 9.28 20.47
N HIS A 102 3.53 8.14 19.76
CA HIS A 102 4.43 7.93 18.64
C HIS A 102 3.73 8.03 17.28
N LEU A 103 2.40 8.07 17.28
CA LEU A 103 1.60 8.07 16.05
C LEU A 103 0.76 9.34 15.98
N ILE A 104 1.03 10.16 14.98
CA ILE A 104 0.27 11.40 14.75
C ILE A 104 -0.54 11.23 13.47
N GLN A 105 -1.87 11.27 13.61
CA GLN A 105 -2.80 11.12 12.51
C GLN A 105 -3.27 12.48 12.03
N HIS A 106 -2.97 12.83 10.79
CA HIS A 106 -3.43 14.08 10.18
C HIS A 106 -4.79 13.96 9.50
N SER A 107 -5.16 12.73 9.10
CA SER A 107 -6.42 12.49 8.38
C SER A 107 -7.52 11.92 9.27
N TYR A 108 -7.32 11.90 10.58
CA TYR A 108 -8.34 11.42 11.52
C TYR A 108 -9.60 12.30 11.43
N GLY A 109 -10.75 11.64 11.25
CA GLY A 109 -12.04 12.33 11.11
C GLY A 109 -12.36 12.84 9.72
N LYS A 110 -11.44 12.83 8.76
CA LYS A 110 -11.72 13.16 7.36
C LYS A 110 -12.38 11.98 6.67
N LYS A 111 -13.45 12.25 5.91
CA LYS A 111 -14.12 11.22 5.08
C LYS A 111 -13.44 11.01 3.75
N HIS A 112 -12.78 12.03 3.22
CA HIS A 112 -12.12 12.01 1.92
C HIS A 112 -10.69 12.52 2.04
N VAL A 113 -9.80 11.95 1.27
CA VAL A 113 -8.40 12.36 1.17
C VAL A 113 -8.06 12.68 -0.28
N ALA A 114 -7.16 13.64 -0.48
CA ALA A 114 -6.57 13.93 -1.78
C ALA A 114 -5.23 13.21 -1.89
N MET A 115 -4.77 12.99 -3.13
CA MET A 115 -3.45 12.43 -3.37
C MET A 115 -2.38 13.27 -2.66
N GLY A 116 -1.50 12.61 -1.91
CA GLY A 116 -0.42 13.27 -1.19
C GLY A 116 -0.78 13.78 0.21
N ASP A 117 -2.05 13.70 0.61
CA ASP A 117 -2.42 14.03 1.99
C ASP A 117 -1.68 13.12 2.97
N ILE A 118 -1.22 13.69 4.08
CA ILE A 118 -0.56 12.93 5.13
C ILE A 118 -1.62 12.14 5.89
N LEU A 119 -1.58 10.82 5.81
CA LEU A 119 -2.47 9.94 6.56
C LEU A 119 -2.00 9.80 7.99
N CYS A 120 -0.72 9.51 8.17
CA CYS A 120 -0.11 9.56 9.49
C CYS A 120 1.40 9.79 9.34
N TYR A 121 2.02 10.25 10.41
CA TYR A 121 3.45 10.12 10.57
C TYR A 121 3.76 9.61 11.98
N PHE A 122 4.95 9.04 12.14
CA PHE A 122 5.30 8.35 13.36
C PHE A 122 6.69 8.77 13.83
N ASP A 123 6.84 8.78 15.14
CA ASP A 123 8.11 9.07 15.82
C ASP A 123 8.72 7.76 16.32
N VAL A 124 9.58 7.20 15.49
CA VAL A 124 10.27 5.93 15.77
C VAL A 124 11.75 6.14 15.50
N PRO A 125 12.66 5.63 16.34
CA PRO A 125 14.10 5.75 16.09
C PRO A 125 14.49 5.23 14.70
N SER A 126 15.46 5.87 14.07
CA SER A 126 15.87 5.57 12.69
C SER A 126 16.46 4.16 12.51
N ASP A 127 16.88 3.50 13.58
CA ASP A 127 17.37 2.12 13.59
C ASP A 127 16.25 1.08 13.72
N VAL A 128 15.01 1.51 13.93
CA VAL A 128 13.84 0.63 13.99
C VAL A 128 13.27 0.43 12.62
N ASP A 129 13.13 -0.83 12.20
CA ASP A 129 12.53 -1.16 10.90
C ASP A 129 11.01 -1.02 10.96
N VAL A 130 10.44 -0.27 10.00
CA VAL A 130 9.00 -0.15 9.79
C VAL A 130 8.69 -0.65 8.39
N LEU A 131 7.70 -1.54 8.30
CA LEU A 131 7.24 -2.11 7.04
C LEU A 131 5.87 -1.54 6.69
N GLY A 132 5.79 -0.87 5.54
CA GLY A 132 4.51 -0.44 4.96
C GLY A 132 4.00 -1.48 3.98
N THR A 133 2.69 -1.67 3.91
CA THR A 133 2.07 -2.61 2.97
C THR A 133 0.89 -1.95 2.28
N LEU A 134 0.82 -2.09 0.97
CA LEU A 134 -0.31 -1.70 0.15
C LEU A 134 -0.90 -2.95 -0.50
N LEU A 135 -2.15 -3.25 -0.19
CA LEU A 135 -2.89 -4.38 -0.78
C LEU A 135 -4.11 -3.88 -1.55
N LEU A 136 -4.47 -4.64 -2.59
CA LEU A 136 -5.72 -4.47 -3.33
C LEU A 136 -6.72 -5.51 -2.82
N LEU A 137 -7.73 -5.06 -2.04
CA LEU A 137 -8.65 -5.98 -1.35
C LEU A 137 -9.69 -6.62 -2.29
N ASN A 138 -10.05 -5.96 -3.37
CA ASN A 138 -11.08 -6.43 -4.31
C ASN A 138 -10.54 -6.62 -5.71
N ALA A 139 -9.39 -7.28 -5.81
CA ALA A 139 -8.65 -7.46 -7.05
C ALA A 139 -9.17 -8.60 -7.94
N ASP A 140 -10.18 -9.35 -7.54
CA ASP A 140 -10.67 -10.56 -8.25
C ASP A 140 -11.06 -10.30 -9.70
N LYS A 141 -11.50 -9.08 -10.01
CA LYS A 141 -11.94 -8.68 -11.35
C LYS A 141 -10.89 -7.86 -12.11
N LEU A 142 -9.73 -7.66 -11.49
CA LEU A 142 -8.66 -6.88 -12.07
C LEU A 142 -7.74 -7.77 -12.90
N GLY A 143 -7.06 -7.17 -13.87
CA GLY A 143 -6.01 -7.82 -14.60
C GLY A 143 -4.73 -7.99 -13.79
N PRO A 144 -3.64 -8.41 -14.43
CA PRO A 144 -2.36 -8.59 -13.75
C PRO A 144 -1.87 -7.32 -13.06
N CYS A 145 -1.23 -7.50 -11.91
CA CYS A 145 -0.67 -6.42 -11.10
C CYS A 145 0.86 -6.57 -11.04
N TYR A 146 1.55 -5.45 -11.17
CA TYR A 146 3.01 -5.40 -11.12
C TYR A 146 3.49 -4.26 -10.24
N TYR A 147 4.68 -4.39 -9.66
CA TYR A 147 5.38 -3.25 -9.07
C TYR A 147 6.61 -2.93 -9.93
N PRO A 148 6.69 -1.69 -10.47
CA PRO A 148 7.68 -1.37 -11.50
C PRO A 148 9.02 -0.86 -10.97
N LEU A 149 9.12 -0.54 -9.69
CA LEU A 149 10.30 0.07 -9.09
C LEU A 149 10.70 -0.65 -7.81
N ASN A 150 12.01 -0.78 -7.57
CA ASN A 150 12.57 -1.34 -6.34
C ASN A 150 12.73 -0.28 -5.25
N GLN A 151 12.84 1.00 -5.63
CA GLN A 151 12.89 2.14 -4.73
C GLN A 151 11.78 3.09 -5.11
N VAL A 152 11.02 3.54 -4.11
CA VAL A 152 9.87 4.41 -4.34
C VAL A 152 9.89 5.61 -3.39
N THR A 153 9.34 6.72 -3.89
CA THR A 153 9.08 7.93 -3.11
C THR A 153 7.58 8.12 -3.01
N ALA A 154 7.10 8.29 -1.78
CA ALA A 154 5.67 8.47 -1.50
C ALA A 154 5.09 9.65 -2.28
N GLY A 155 3.91 9.44 -2.85
CA GLY A 155 3.18 10.47 -3.60
C GLY A 155 3.74 10.78 -4.98
N LYS A 156 4.85 10.16 -5.39
CA LYS A 156 5.50 10.39 -6.69
C LYS A 156 5.58 9.15 -7.55
N ASP A 157 6.19 8.08 -7.01
CA ASP A 157 6.48 6.88 -7.78
C ASP A 157 5.33 5.89 -7.72
N PRO A 158 5.05 5.17 -8.84
CA PRO A 158 4.06 4.10 -8.80
C PRO A 158 4.57 2.93 -7.96
N LEU A 159 3.71 2.43 -7.06
CA LEU A 159 4.00 1.22 -6.30
C LEU A 159 3.33 0.01 -6.94
N ILE A 160 2.11 0.18 -7.45
CA ILE A 160 1.38 -0.88 -8.15
C ILE A 160 0.92 -0.35 -9.50
N THR A 161 1.15 -1.13 -10.54
CA THR A 161 0.64 -0.88 -11.89
C THR A 161 -0.31 -2.01 -12.25
N LEU A 162 -1.53 -1.64 -12.63
CA LEU A 162 -2.56 -2.56 -13.11
C LEU A 162 -2.51 -2.61 -14.63
N SER A 163 -2.54 -3.82 -15.15
CA SER A 163 -2.59 -4.11 -16.58
C SER A 163 -3.99 -4.59 -16.96
N ARG A 164 -4.36 -4.40 -18.22
CA ARG A 164 -5.62 -4.95 -18.73
C ARG A 164 -5.52 -6.48 -18.78
N ALA A 165 -6.57 -7.17 -18.33
CA ALA A 165 -6.66 -8.62 -18.49
C ALA A 165 -6.57 -8.97 -19.97
N CYS A 166 -5.66 -9.93 -20.30
CA CYS A 166 -5.64 -10.52 -21.64
C CYS A 166 -6.88 -11.41 -21.79
N ASN A 167 -7.83 -10.98 -22.64
CA ASN A 167 -8.87 -11.87 -23.11
C ASN A 167 -8.21 -12.82 -24.12
N LEU A 168 -7.99 -14.04 -23.71
CA LEU A 168 -7.66 -15.11 -24.63
C LEU A 168 -8.91 -15.56 -25.37
#